data_8d64ccaa88e63fc9032e9335daa19e8f
#
_entry.id   8d64ccaa88e63fc9032e9335daa19e8f
#
_cell.length_a   1.000
_cell.length_b   1.000
_cell.length_c   1.000
_cell.angle_alpha   90.00
_cell.angle_beta   90.00
_cell.angle_gamma   90.00
#
_symmetry.space_group_name_H-M   'P 1'
#
loop_
_entity.id
_entity.type
_entity.pdbx_description
1 polymer ?
#
loop_
_entity_poly.entity_id
_entity_poly.type
_entity_poly.pdbx_seq_one_letter_code
_entity_poly.pdbx_strand_id
1 'polypeptide(L)'
;MGMKEKDRAKNMFVLGFLYWMYNRDMESTIQFLKEKFGKKDEILNSNIKALQAGFNFGDTTETFTTRYTVEKAKMEPGNYRSIMGNQAVSYGLIAASQKSGLPLFLGSYPITPASDILHDLSKYKAFGVRTFQAEDEIAGIASAIGASYGGALAVTTTSGPGIALKSEAMGLAVMLEIPLIICNIQRGGPSTGLPTKTEQSDLMQAYYGRNGDCPMPIVSASTPSDCFEAVYEAARISVQHMTPVIFMSDGYIANGAEPWKFPKSEDLPSITVKFKTELDEDEEQL
;
A
#
# COMPACT_ATOMS: atom_id res chain seq x y z
N MET A 1 6.34 -38.27 5.92
CA MET A 1 6.05 -36.98 5.27
C MET A 1 5.33 -37.21 3.96
N GLY A 2 4.12 -36.70 3.81
CA GLY A 2 3.33 -36.81 2.57
C GLY A 2 3.93 -36.00 1.41
N MET A 3 3.58 -36.37 0.16
CA MET A 3 4.13 -35.72 -1.05
C MET A 3 3.88 -34.20 -1.05
N LYS A 4 2.72 -33.74 -0.56
CA LYS A 4 2.38 -32.31 -0.41
C LYS A 4 3.29 -31.55 0.57
N GLU A 5 3.78 -32.21 1.61
CA GLU A 5 4.67 -31.57 2.59
C GLU A 5 6.09 -31.47 2.07
N LYS A 6 6.55 -32.45 1.29
CA LYS A 6 7.83 -32.38 0.58
C LYS A 6 7.85 -31.23 -0.42
N ASP A 7 6.77 -31.03 -1.17
CA ASP A 7 6.66 -29.93 -2.12
C ASP A 7 6.68 -28.55 -1.44
N ARG A 8 6.08 -28.42 -0.26
CA ARG A 8 6.14 -27.17 0.52
C ARG A 8 7.54 -26.84 1.05
N ALA A 9 8.37 -27.84 1.26
CA ALA A 9 9.74 -27.64 1.74
C ALA A 9 10.75 -27.26 0.63
N LYS A 10 10.38 -27.36 -0.66
CA LYS A 10 11.25 -26.99 -1.79
C LYS A 10 11.84 -25.59 -1.66
N ASN A 11 10.99 -24.62 -1.27
CA ASN A 11 11.42 -23.23 -1.13
C ASN A 11 12.52 -23.08 -0.07
N MET A 12 12.49 -23.87 0.99
CA MET A 12 13.53 -23.86 2.03
C MET A 12 14.86 -24.44 1.51
N PHE A 13 14.80 -25.45 0.66
CA PHE A 13 16.01 -25.98 0.02
C PHE A 13 16.67 -24.91 -0.89
N VAL A 14 15.86 -24.28 -1.75
CA VAL A 14 16.35 -23.19 -2.63
C VAL A 14 16.89 -22.03 -1.81
N LEU A 15 16.22 -21.66 -0.72
CA LEU A 15 16.68 -20.59 0.17
C LEU A 15 18.02 -20.95 0.83
N GLY A 16 18.18 -22.19 1.29
CA GLY A 16 19.45 -22.67 1.84
C GLY A 16 20.60 -22.60 0.82
N PHE A 17 20.33 -22.98 -0.42
CA PHE A 17 21.29 -22.85 -1.51
C PHE A 17 21.66 -21.41 -1.81
N LEU A 18 20.69 -20.48 -1.79
CA LEU A 18 20.93 -19.04 -1.91
C LEU A 18 21.78 -18.51 -0.75
N TYR A 19 21.54 -18.95 0.48
CA TYR A 19 22.38 -18.56 1.62
C TYR A 19 23.84 -18.99 1.44
N TRP A 20 24.07 -20.19 0.91
CA TRP A 20 25.40 -20.62 0.56
C TRP A 20 26.02 -19.73 -0.55
N MET A 21 25.26 -19.49 -1.64
CA MET A 21 25.70 -18.69 -2.78
C MET A 21 26.10 -17.26 -2.38
N TYR A 22 25.29 -16.64 -1.50
CA TYR A 22 25.49 -15.26 -1.03
C TYR A 22 26.23 -15.16 0.30
N ASN A 23 26.86 -16.23 0.74
CA ASN A 23 27.63 -16.27 1.98
C ASN A 23 26.86 -15.70 3.19
N ARG A 24 25.58 -16.10 3.32
CA ARG A 24 24.68 -15.65 4.37
C ARG A 24 24.52 -16.71 5.44
N ASP A 25 24.36 -16.24 6.68
CA ASP A 25 24.02 -17.09 7.82
C ASP A 25 22.51 -17.40 7.83
N MET A 26 22.16 -18.62 8.29
CA MET A 26 20.78 -19.11 8.31
C MET A 26 20.06 -18.87 9.64
N GLU A 27 20.71 -18.32 10.64
CA GLU A 27 20.24 -18.30 12.02
C GLU A 27 18.91 -17.53 12.16
N SER A 28 18.79 -16.38 11.51
CA SER A 28 17.57 -15.57 11.50
C SER A 28 16.37 -16.31 10.91
N THR A 29 16.58 -17.08 9.84
CA THR A 29 15.51 -17.91 9.23
C THR A 29 15.15 -19.10 10.11
N ILE A 30 16.13 -19.72 10.74
CA ILE A 30 15.85 -20.82 11.68
C ILE A 30 15.03 -20.30 12.88
N GLN A 31 15.36 -19.14 13.41
CA GLN A 31 14.60 -18.51 14.48
C GLN A 31 13.16 -18.19 14.04
N PHE A 32 12.97 -17.57 12.87
CA PHE A 32 11.64 -17.33 12.30
C PHE A 32 10.83 -18.62 12.13
N LEU A 33 11.46 -19.70 11.66
CA LEU A 33 10.78 -21.00 11.53
C LEU A 33 10.34 -21.56 12.89
N LYS A 34 11.16 -21.42 13.94
CA LYS A 34 10.82 -21.80 15.30
C LYS A 34 9.62 -21.00 15.83
N GLU A 35 9.60 -19.72 15.64
CA GLU A 35 8.48 -18.84 16.05
C GLU A 35 7.18 -19.21 15.32
N LYS A 36 7.26 -19.42 14.00
CA LYS A 36 6.10 -19.69 13.15
C LYS A 36 5.53 -21.10 13.31
N PHE A 37 6.39 -22.09 13.46
CA PHE A 37 6.02 -23.51 13.42
C PHE A 37 6.33 -24.27 14.71
N GLY A 38 6.77 -23.60 15.78
CA GLY A 38 7.19 -24.24 17.03
C GLY A 38 6.16 -25.14 17.72
N LYS A 39 4.87 -25.00 17.34
CA LYS A 39 3.78 -25.91 17.78
C LYS A 39 3.60 -27.14 16.87
N LYS A 40 4.40 -27.30 15.80
CA LYS A 40 4.29 -28.35 14.78
C LYS A 40 5.67 -28.89 14.44
N ASP A 41 6.24 -29.67 15.35
CA ASP A 41 7.63 -30.15 15.30
C ASP A 41 8.02 -30.83 13.98
N GLU A 42 7.11 -31.61 13.39
CA GLU A 42 7.38 -32.28 12.13
C GLU A 42 7.59 -31.29 10.98
N ILE A 43 6.75 -30.26 10.91
CA ILE A 43 6.85 -29.20 9.89
C ILE A 43 8.10 -28.36 10.12
N LEU A 44 8.37 -27.97 11.37
CA LEU A 44 9.55 -27.22 11.75
C LEU A 44 10.83 -27.96 11.34
N ASN A 45 10.97 -29.19 11.79
CA ASN A 45 12.15 -30.00 11.53
C ASN A 45 12.38 -30.26 10.03
N SER A 46 11.30 -30.46 9.28
CA SER A 46 11.35 -30.63 7.83
C SER A 46 11.87 -29.40 7.12
N ASN A 47 11.38 -28.22 7.48
CA ASN A 47 11.82 -26.97 6.88
C ASN A 47 13.29 -26.67 7.21
N ILE A 48 13.72 -26.89 8.47
CA ILE A 48 15.12 -26.70 8.88
C ILE A 48 16.02 -27.69 8.14
N LYS A 49 15.64 -28.97 8.05
CA LYS A 49 16.42 -29.96 7.30
C LYS A 49 16.53 -29.63 5.82
N ALA A 50 15.45 -29.16 5.21
CA ALA A 50 15.47 -28.74 3.80
C ALA A 50 16.39 -27.54 3.58
N LEU A 51 16.33 -26.53 4.49
CA LEU A 51 17.21 -25.35 4.46
C LEU A 51 18.69 -25.76 4.54
N GLN A 52 19.05 -26.60 5.53
CA GLN A 52 20.39 -27.12 5.71
C GLN A 52 20.86 -27.97 4.52
N ALA A 53 19.96 -28.81 3.98
CA ALA A 53 20.29 -29.63 2.81
C ALA A 53 20.59 -28.77 1.57
N GLY A 54 19.85 -27.67 1.36
CA GLY A 54 20.13 -26.74 0.27
C GLY A 54 21.49 -26.03 0.42
N PHE A 55 21.83 -25.60 1.64
CA PHE A 55 23.13 -25.02 1.95
C PHE A 55 24.27 -26.01 1.68
N ASN A 56 24.15 -27.22 2.25
CA ASN A 56 25.15 -28.26 2.09
C ASN A 56 25.26 -28.74 0.64
N PHE A 57 24.18 -28.72 -0.13
CA PHE A 57 24.21 -29.06 -1.55
C PHE A 57 25.14 -28.13 -2.32
N GLY A 58 25.04 -26.81 -2.07
CA GLY A 58 25.95 -25.82 -2.69
C GLY A 58 27.40 -26.08 -2.34
N ASP A 59 27.69 -26.42 -1.08
CA ASP A 59 29.01 -26.66 -0.57
C ASP A 59 29.64 -27.97 -1.11
N THR A 60 28.78 -29.01 -1.29
CA THR A 60 29.21 -30.35 -1.69
C THR A 60 29.36 -30.50 -3.20
N THR A 61 28.52 -29.83 -3.98
CA THR A 61 28.47 -30.02 -5.44
C THR A 61 29.38 -29.07 -6.20
N GLU A 62 29.87 -28.02 -5.52
CA GLU A 62 30.71 -26.97 -6.16
C GLU A 62 30.15 -26.50 -7.50
N THR A 63 28.80 -26.47 -7.59
CA THR A 63 28.06 -26.16 -8.84
C THR A 63 28.43 -24.79 -9.41
N PHE A 64 28.84 -23.87 -8.52
CA PHE A 64 29.33 -22.55 -8.89
C PHE A 64 30.71 -22.31 -8.26
N THR A 65 31.63 -21.85 -9.08
CA THR A 65 32.96 -21.45 -8.62
C THR A 65 33.00 -20.10 -7.95
N THR A 66 31.92 -19.29 -8.13
CA THR A 66 31.82 -17.94 -7.61
C THR A 66 30.75 -17.85 -6.53
N ARG A 67 31.15 -17.35 -5.37
CA ARG A 67 30.25 -16.95 -4.27
C ARG A 67 30.17 -15.44 -4.21
N TYR A 68 29.02 -14.93 -3.80
CA TYR A 68 28.77 -13.50 -3.70
C TYR A 68 28.73 -13.07 -2.24
N THR A 69 29.20 -11.88 -1.96
CA THR A 69 29.03 -11.23 -0.67
C THR A 69 28.31 -9.91 -0.88
N VAL A 70 27.17 -9.75 -0.19
CA VAL A 70 26.45 -8.48 -0.13
C VAL A 70 26.81 -7.82 1.20
N GLU A 71 27.58 -6.76 1.13
CA GLU A 71 27.97 -5.98 2.31
C GLU A 71 26.77 -5.27 2.92
N LYS A 72 26.92 -4.85 4.19
CA LYS A 72 25.90 -4.03 4.85
C LYS A 72 25.74 -2.71 4.13
N ALA A 73 24.49 -2.31 3.85
CA ALA A 73 24.18 -1.00 3.29
C ALA A 73 24.67 0.11 4.24
N LYS A 74 25.26 1.17 3.67
CA LYS A 74 25.59 2.39 4.40
C LYS A 74 24.30 3.21 4.56
N MET A 75 23.68 3.09 5.71
CA MET A 75 22.41 3.77 6.03
C MET A 75 22.65 4.72 7.20
N GLU A 76 21.88 5.82 7.24
CA GLU A 76 21.85 6.71 8.40
C GLU A 76 21.39 5.95 9.65
N PRO A 77 21.91 6.29 10.84
CA PRO A 77 21.39 5.71 12.09
C PRO A 77 19.90 5.98 12.27
N GLY A 78 19.16 4.97 12.73
CA GLY A 78 17.74 5.10 12.99
C GLY A 78 17.02 3.76 13.14
N ASN A 79 15.72 3.85 13.42
CA ASN A 79 14.85 2.69 13.46
C ASN A 79 14.26 2.45 12.07
N TYR A 80 14.48 1.26 11.54
CA TYR A 80 14.02 0.86 10.21
C TYR A 80 13.15 -0.38 10.29
N ARG A 81 12.22 -0.46 9.36
CA ARG A 81 11.54 -1.71 9.01
C ARG A 81 11.52 -1.89 7.50
N SER A 82 11.34 -3.12 7.05
CA SER A 82 10.96 -3.39 5.67
C SER A 82 9.49 -2.99 5.49
N ILE A 83 9.19 -2.18 4.47
CA ILE A 83 7.82 -1.74 4.16
C ILE A 83 7.50 -1.99 2.69
N MET A 84 6.28 -2.44 2.42
CA MET A 84 5.71 -2.49 1.07
C MET A 84 4.91 -1.23 0.78
N GLY A 85 4.83 -0.84 -0.51
CA GLY A 85 4.16 0.41 -0.89
C GLY A 85 2.70 0.49 -0.44
N ASN A 86 1.88 -0.55 -0.63
CA ASN A 86 0.50 -0.56 -0.13
C ASN A 86 0.39 -0.43 1.39
N GLN A 87 1.34 -0.99 2.13
CA GLN A 87 1.40 -0.83 3.57
C GLN A 87 1.79 0.60 3.96
N ALA A 88 2.73 1.20 3.21
CA ALA A 88 3.11 2.60 3.40
C ALA A 88 1.94 3.55 3.13
N VAL A 89 1.15 3.31 2.07
CA VAL A 89 -0.12 4.03 1.82
C VAL A 89 -1.05 3.94 3.02
N SER A 90 -1.26 2.73 3.55
CA SER A 90 -2.16 2.54 4.70
C SER A 90 -1.69 3.35 5.92
N TYR A 91 -0.39 3.36 6.20
CA TYR A 91 0.17 4.13 7.32
C TYR A 91 0.12 5.64 7.08
N GLY A 92 0.38 6.11 5.86
CA GLY A 92 0.27 7.53 5.51
C GLY A 92 -1.15 8.06 5.68
N LEU A 93 -2.16 7.29 5.29
CA LEU A 93 -3.57 7.63 5.48
C LEU A 93 -3.95 7.68 6.97
N ILE A 94 -3.49 6.72 7.78
CA ILE A 94 -3.71 6.73 9.24
C ILE A 94 -3.04 7.95 9.86
N ALA A 95 -1.80 8.25 9.47
CA ALA A 95 -1.08 9.42 9.96
C ALA A 95 -1.79 10.73 9.60
N ALA A 96 -2.30 10.84 8.36
CA ALA A 96 -3.07 12.01 7.92
C ALA A 96 -4.38 12.15 8.71
N SER A 97 -5.09 11.07 8.96
CA SER A 97 -6.29 11.04 9.81
C SER A 97 -5.98 11.55 11.23
N GLN A 98 -4.93 11.05 11.86
CA GLN A 98 -4.54 11.47 13.20
C GLN A 98 -4.09 12.94 13.25
N LYS A 99 -3.41 13.44 12.20
CA LYS A 99 -2.95 14.83 12.12
C LYS A 99 -4.08 15.82 11.81
N SER A 100 -5.06 15.42 11.03
CA SER A 100 -6.23 16.26 10.73
C SER A 100 -7.33 16.17 11.80
N GLY A 101 -7.32 15.13 12.64
CA GLY A 101 -8.42 14.84 13.56
C GLY A 101 -9.68 14.30 12.89
N LEU A 102 -9.65 14.04 11.58
CA LEU A 102 -10.79 13.50 10.84
C LEU A 102 -10.80 11.97 10.91
N PRO A 103 -11.96 11.33 11.14
CA PRO A 103 -12.07 9.88 11.09
C PRO A 103 -11.77 9.37 9.67
N LEU A 104 -10.94 8.33 9.55
CA LEU A 104 -10.58 7.74 8.26
C LEU A 104 -11.68 6.78 7.77
N PHE A 105 -12.19 7.02 6.56
CA PHE A 105 -13.12 6.14 5.88
C PHE A 105 -12.56 5.67 4.53
N LEU A 106 -12.51 4.36 4.32
CA LEU A 106 -12.18 3.75 3.04
C LEU A 106 -13.41 3.08 2.43
N GLY A 107 -13.91 3.61 1.30
CA GLY A 107 -14.91 2.97 0.46
C GLY A 107 -14.27 2.37 -0.80
N SER A 108 -14.23 1.04 -0.93
CA SER A 108 -13.48 0.40 -2.01
C SER A 108 -14.12 -0.90 -2.48
N TYR A 109 -13.88 -1.24 -3.74
CA TYR A 109 -14.10 -2.57 -4.30
C TYR A 109 -12.77 -3.29 -4.48
N PRO A 110 -12.63 -4.56 -4.07
CA PRO A 110 -11.39 -5.29 -4.17
C PRO A 110 -10.90 -5.47 -5.61
N ILE A 111 -9.70 -5.01 -5.87
CA ILE A 111 -9.03 -5.14 -7.16
C ILE A 111 -7.51 -5.25 -6.96
N THR A 112 -6.86 -6.22 -7.62
CA THR A 112 -5.40 -6.35 -7.61
C THR A 112 -4.76 -5.22 -8.44
N PRO A 113 -3.72 -4.53 -7.93
CA PRO A 113 -2.99 -4.78 -6.68
C PRO A 113 -3.45 -3.93 -5.48
N ALA A 114 -4.53 -3.17 -5.57
CA ALA A 114 -4.99 -2.21 -4.56
C ALA A 114 -5.63 -2.85 -3.31
N SER A 115 -6.06 -4.11 -3.37
CA SER A 115 -6.82 -4.79 -2.29
C SER A 115 -6.09 -4.84 -0.95
N ASP A 116 -4.75 -4.87 -0.96
CA ASP A 116 -3.97 -4.96 0.26
C ASP A 116 -4.13 -3.73 1.16
N ILE A 117 -4.40 -2.55 0.57
CA ILE A 117 -4.71 -1.33 1.34
C ILE A 117 -5.99 -1.53 2.17
N LEU A 118 -7.05 -2.10 1.57
CA LEU A 118 -8.29 -2.41 2.28
C LEU A 118 -8.04 -3.43 3.39
N HIS A 119 -7.28 -4.50 3.10
CA HIS A 119 -6.93 -5.53 4.08
C HIS A 119 -6.10 -4.98 5.23
N ASP A 120 -5.16 -4.10 4.96
CA ASP A 120 -4.32 -3.50 6.00
C ASP A 120 -5.13 -2.52 6.86
N LEU A 121 -5.85 -1.58 6.27
CA LEU A 121 -6.65 -0.59 6.99
C LEU A 121 -7.71 -1.25 7.88
N SER A 122 -8.30 -2.38 7.46
CA SER A 122 -9.29 -3.11 8.25
C SER A 122 -8.78 -3.60 9.62
N LYS A 123 -7.47 -3.69 9.80
CA LYS A 123 -6.81 -4.10 11.06
C LYS A 123 -6.72 -2.97 12.08
N TYR A 124 -6.86 -1.71 11.65
CA TYR A 124 -6.56 -0.52 12.45
C TYR A 124 -7.81 0.20 12.99
N LYS A 125 -8.85 -0.55 13.34
CA LYS A 125 -10.10 -0.02 13.91
C LYS A 125 -9.88 0.83 15.16
N ALA A 126 -8.87 0.51 15.98
CA ALA A 126 -8.51 1.26 17.18
C ALA A 126 -8.06 2.70 16.88
N PHE A 127 -7.64 3.00 15.65
CA PHE A 127 -7.30 4.35 15.18
C PHE A 127 -8.46 5.10 14.53
N GLY A 128 -9.70 4.65 14.71
CA GLY A 128 -10.87 5.27 14.13
C GLY A 128 -11.09 4.94 12.64
N VAL A 129 -10.35 3.96 12.11
CA VAL A 129 -10.46 3.55 10.71
C VAL A 129 -11.76 2.78 10.47
N ARG A 130 -12.52 3.22 9.48
CA ARG A 130 -13.72 2.55 8.98
C ARG A 130 -13.50 2.11 7.54
N THR A 131 -13.72 0.83 7.27
CA THR A 131 -13.59 0.26 5.92
C THR A 131 -14.93 -0.28 5.45
N PHE A 132 -15.28 0.04 4.21
CA PHE A 132 -16.47 -0.46 3.54
C PHE A 132 -16.08 -1.12 2.22
N GLN A 133 -16.39 -2.40 2.09
CA GLN A 133 -16.24 -3.13 0.84
C GLN A 133 -17.54 -3.03 0.05
N ALA A 134 -17.48 -2.31 -1.07
CA ALA A 134 -18.60 -2.13 -1.98
C ALA A 134 -18.76 -3.32 -2.94
N GLU A 135 -19.87 -3.36 -3.65
CA GLU A 135 -20.14 -4.39 -4.67
C GLU A 135 -19.47 -4.10 -6.03
N ASP A 136 -19.14 -2.83 -6.29
CA ASP A 136 -18.40 -2.39 -7.48
C ASP A 136 -17.62 -1.08 -7.21
N GLU A 137 -16.90 -0.61 -8.22
CA GLU A 137 -16.07 0.59 -8.13
C GLU A 137 -16.89 1.87 -7.97
N ILE A 138 -18.07 1.94 -8.59
CA ILE A 138 -18.95 3.11 -8.52
C ILE A 138 -19.51 3.24 -7.11
N ALA A 139 -20.04 2.15 -6.54
CA ALA A 139 -20.51 2.12 -5.15
C ALA A 139 -19.38 2.43 -4.16
N GLY A 140 -18.15 1.98 -4.47
CA GLY A 140 -16.97 2.26 -3.66
C GLY A 140 -16.66 3.76 -3.55
N ILE A 141 -16.59 4.48 -4.67
CA ILE A 141 -16.33 5.92 -4.65
C ILE A 141 -17.54 6.70 -4.13
N ALA A 142 -18.76 6.31 -4.47
CA ALA A 142 -19.97 6.98 -3.99
C ALA A 142 -20.09 6.94 -2.46
N SER A 143 -19.75 5.80 -1.84
CA SER A 143 -19.69 5.69 -0.38
C SER A 143 -18.62 6.59 0.25
N ALA A 144 -17.46 6.74 -0.41
CA ALA A 144 -16.40 7.64 0.03
C ALA A 144 -16.81 9.12 -0.10
N ILE A 145 -17.50 9.50 -1.18
CA ILE A 145 -18.08 10.85 -1.36
C ILE A 145 -19.06 11.15 -0.21
N GLY A 146 -19.97 10.24 0.10
CA GLY A 146 -20.91 10.42 1.21
C GLY A 146 -20.21 10.53 2.57
N ALA A 147 -19.15 9.76 2.80
CA ALA A 147 -18.36 9.85 4.02
C ALA A 147 -17.58 11.17 4.12
N SER A 148 -17.02 11.66 3.00
CA SER A 148 -16.38 12.98 2.95
C SER A 148 -17.36 14.11 3.24
N TYR A 149 -18.52 14.08 2.62
CA TYR A 149 -19.59 15.04 2.89
C TYR A 149 -20.02 15.02 4.37
N GLY A 150 -19.95 13.85 5.00
CA GLY A 150 -20.19 13.67 6.44
C GLY A 150 -19.01 14.02 7.34
N GLY A 151 -17.93 14.63 6.83
CA GLY A 151 -16.78 15.12 7.60
C GLY A 151 -15.68 14.09 7.88
N ALA A 152 -15.60 13.00 7.11
CA ALA A 152 -14.50 12.05 7.21
C ALA A 152 -13.36 12.39 6.25
N LEU A 153 -12.13 11.98 6.60
CA LEU A 153 -11.05 11.82 5.63
C LEU A 153 -11.37 10.60 4.78
N ALA A 154 -11.94 10.82 3.61
CA ALA A 154 -12.46 9.77 2.77
C ALA A 154 -11.47 9.35 1.69
N VAL A 155 -11.41 8.04 1.47
CA VAL A 155 -10.48 7.41 0.52
C VAL A 155 -11.22 6.36 -0.30
N THR A 156 -10.87 6.23 -1.56
CA THR A 156 -11.23 5.09 -2.40
C THR A 156 -9.98 4.53 -3.07
N THR A 157 -9.87 3.22 -3.16
CA THR A 157 -8.72 2.56 -3.81
C THR A 157 -9.16 1.77 -5.03
N THR A 158 -8.35 1.76 -6.07
CA THR A 158 -8.62 1.04 -7.30
C THR A 158 -7.35 0.83 -8.15
N SER A 159 -7.55 0.38 -9.37
CA SER A 159 -6.55 0.27 -10.44
C SER A 159 -7.14 0.86 -11.73
N GLY A 160 -6.39 0.89 -12.82
CA GLY A 160 -6.76 1.52 -14.08
C GLY A 160 -8.20 1.31 -14.57
N PRO A 161 -8.73 0.07 -14.65
CA PRO A 161 -10.12 -0.14 -15.07
C PRO A 161 -11.13 0.52 -14.12
N GLY A 162 -10.85 0.52 -12.82
CA GLY A 162 -11.74 1.16 -11.85
C GLY A 162 -11.66 2.69 -11.88
N ILE A 163 -10.53 3.28 -12.26
CA ILE A 163 -10.44 4.73 -12.52
C ILE A 163 -11.41 5.14 -13.64
N ALA A 164 -11.48 4.33 -14.71
CA ALA A 164 -12.43 4.58 -15.79
C ALA A 164 -13.89 4.56 -15.31
N LEU A 165 -14.24 3.58 -14.46
CA LEU A 165 -15.60 3.45 -13.91
C LEU A 165 -15.95 4.56 -12.90
N LYS A 166 -14.97 5.14 -12.24
CA LYS A 166 -15.14 6.20 -11.23
C LYS A 166 -15.16 7.62 -11.81
N SER A 167 -14.94 7.79 -13.12
CA SER A 167 -14.68 9.11 -13.72
C SER A 167 -15.82 10.11 -13.52
N GLU A 168 -17.08 9.70 -13.61
CA GLU A 168 -18.25 10.54 -13.35
C GLU A 168 -18.29 11.00 -11.87
N ALA A 169 -18.14 10.06 -10.95
CA ALA A 169 -18.16 10.34 -9.52
C ALA A 169 -16.98 11.23 -9.07
N MET A 170 -15.83 11.17 -9.75
CA MET A 170 -14.74 12.13 -9.54
C MET A 170 -15.19 13.55 -9.91
N GLY A 171 -15.91 13.71 -11.02
CA GLY A 171 -16.52 14.99 -11.41
C GLY A 171 -17.50 15.51 -10.38
N LEU A 172 -18.34 14.62 -9.81
CA LEU A 172 -19.24 14.98 -8.73
C LEU A 172 -18.49 15.49 -7.50
N ALA A 173 -17.40 14.83 -7.11
CA ALA A 173 -16.58 15.26 -5.97
C ALA A 173 -15.97 16.65 -6.18
N VAL A 174 -15.56 16.99 -7.42
CA VAL A 174 -15.08 18.35 -7.78
C VAL A 174 -16.23 19.36 -7.67
N MET A 175 -17.40 19.03 -8.19
CA MET A 175 -18.58 19.92 -8.12
C MET A 175 -19.06 20.19 -6.69
N LEU A 176 -18.86 19.22 -5.79
CA LEU A 176 -19.21 19.34 -4.37
C LEU A 176 -18.10 20.00 -3.54
N GLU A 177 -16.95 20.27 -4.14
CA GLU A 177 -15.77 20.85 -3.46
C GLU A 177 -15.39 20.08 -2.17
N ILE A 178 -15.41 18.75 -2.23
CA ILE A 178 -15.13 17.90 -1.06
C ILE A 178 -13.77 17.24 -1.11
N PRO A 179 -13.10 17.07 0.04
CA PRO A 179 -11.84 16.35 0.10
C PRO A 179 -12.05 14.85 -0.13
N LEU A 180 -11.34 14.28 -1.11
CA LEU A 180 -11.39 12.85 -1.41
C LEU A 180 -10.03 12.38 -1.93
N ILE A 181 -9.50 11.28 -1.40
CA ILE A 181 -8.28 10.68 -1.92
C ILE A 181 -8.64 9.48 -2.79
N ILE A 182 -8.20 9.49 -4.05
CA ILE A 182 -8.46 8.42 -5.02
C ILE A 182 -7.12 7.73 -5.31
N CYS A 183 -6.90 6.56 -4.71
CA CYS A 183 -5.66 5.81 -4.91
C CYS A 183 -5.78 4.93 -6.17
N ASN A 184 -5.02 5.26 -7.20
CA ASN A 184 -4.84 4.44 -8.39
C ASN A 184 -3.53 3.65 -8.28
N ILE A 185 -3.66 2.35 -8.03
CA ILE A 185 -2.54 1.42 -8.02
C ILE A 185 -2.51 0.74 -9.39
N GLN A 186 -1.71 1.29 -10.29
CA GLN A 186 -1.70 0.95 -11.71
C GLN A 186 -1.31 -0.51 -11.98
N ARG A 187 -1.83 -1.06 -13.05
CA ARG A 187 -1.50 -2.41 -13.55
C ARG A 187 -1.63 -2.46 -15.08
N GLY A 188 -1.11 -3.52 -15.69
CA GLY A 188 -1.18 -3.71 -17.13
C GLY A 188 -2.61 -3.65 -17.67
N GLY A 189 -2.83 -2.77 -18.67
CA GLY A 189 -4.09 -2.58 -19.40
C GLY A 189 -4.06 -3.25 -20.78
N PRO A 190 -5.02 -2.93 -21.69
CA PRO A 190 -6.26 -2.17 -21.46
C PRO A 190 -7.39 -3.02 -20.84
N SER A 191 -8.56 -2.41 -20.58
CA SER A 191 -9.74 -3.02 -19.95
C SER A 191 -9.39 -3.59 -18.56
N THR A 192 -9.92 -4.75 -18.17
CA THR A 192 -9.55 -5.42 -16.91
C THR A 192 -8.07 -5.80 -16.86
N GLY A 193 -7.42 -5.88 -18.01
CA GLY A 193 -5.99 -6.00 -18.17
C GLY A 193 -5.35 -7.23 -17.55
N LEU A 194 -4.13 -7.06 -17.08
CA LEU A 194 -3.29 -8.10 -16.51
C LEU A 194 -3.03 -7.80 -15.03
N PRO A 195 -3.81 -8.34 -14.07
CA PRO A 195 -3.81 -7.93 -12.67
C PRO A 195 -2.45 -7.99 -11.97
N THR A 196 -1.56 -8.87 -12.40
CA THR A 196 -0.23 -9.09 -11.79
C THR A 196 0.92 -8.52 -12.62
N LYS A 197 0.62 -7.82 -13.71
CA LYS A 197 1.64 -7.17 -14.54
C LYS A 197 1.74 -5.70 -14.21
N THR A 198 2.98 -5.26 -14.04
CA THR A 198 3.30 -3.87 -13.72
C THR A 198 3.24 -3.00 -14.94
N GLU A 199 2.60 -1.85 -14.84
CA GLU A 199 2.52 -0.83 -15.88
C GLU A 199 2.21 0.53 -15.25
N GLN A 200 2.64 1.63 -15.88
CA GLN A 200 2.41 3.00 -15.46
C GLN A 200 1.85 3.82 -16.63
N SER A 201 0.68 3.43 -17.15
CA SER A 201 0.07 4.03 -18.34
C SER A 201 -1.17 4.87 -18.08
N ASP A 202 -1.60 5.01 -16.82
CA ASP A 202 -2.88 5.64 -16.47
C ASP A 202 -2.79 7.17 -16.29
N LEU A 203 -1.60 7.80 -16.42
CA LEU A 203 -1.44 9.23 -16.14
C LEU A 203 -2.36 10.10 -17.01
N MET A 204 -2.46 9.81 -18.29
CA MET A 204 -3.31 10.59 -19.21
C MET A 204 -4.80 10.40 -18.92
N GLN A 205 -5.21 9.19 -18.50
CA GLN A 205 -6.56 8.95 -18.01
C GLN A 205 -6.83 9.72 -16.71
N ALA A 206 -5.89 9.70 -15.78
CA ALA A 206 -5.99 10.44 -14.52
C ALA A 206 -6.05 11.95 -14.75
N TYR A 207 -5.39 12.47 -15.77
CA TYR A 207 -5.33 13.89 -16.08
C TYR A 207 -6.53 14.37 -16.92
N TYR A 208 -6.91 13.63 -17.97
CA TYR A 208 -7.92 14.04 -18.96
C TYR A 208 -9.20 13.20 -18.94
N GLY A 209 -9.25 12.09 -18.23
CA GLY A 209 -10.30 11.07 -18.36
C GLY A 209 -11.65 11.41 -17.72
N ARG A 210 -12.07 12.67 -17.75
CA ARG A 210 -13.36 13.15 -17.22
C ARG A 210 -14.04 14.07 -18.21
N ASN A 211 -15.35 14.22 -18.09
CA ASN A 211 -16.12 15.18 -18.85
C ASN A 211 -16.07 16.56 -18.20
N GLY A 212 -16.19 17.62 -19.01
CA GLY A 212 -16.17 19.01 -18.58
C GLY A 212 -14.81 19.47 -18.02
N ASP A 213 -14.79 20.66 -17.44
CA ASP A 213 -13.64 21.21 -16.73
C ASP A 213 -13.58 20.61 -15.33
N CYS A 214 -12.71 19.63 -15.15
CA CYS A 214 -12.58 18.87 -13.91
C CYS A 214 -11.10 18.71 -13.52
N PRO A 215 -10.42 19.79 -13.17
CA PRO A 215 -9.02 19.73 -12.75
C PRO A 215 -8.90 19.08 -11.38
N MET A 216 -7.95 18.13 -11.26
CA MET A 216 -7.61 17.50 -9.99
C MET A 216 -6.10 17.38 -9.83
N PRO A 217 -5.55 17.67 -8.65
CA PRO A 217 -4.15 17.38 -8.35
C PRO A 217 -3.85 15.87 -8.48
N ILE A 218 -2.66 15.56 -8.98
CA ILE A 218 -2.13 14.20 -9.07
C ILE A 218 -0.82 14.17 -8.30
N VAL A 219 -0.71 13.24 -7.35
CA VAL A 219 0.50 12.99 -6.56
C VAL A 219 0.94 11.55 -6.84
N SER A 220 2.19 11.36 -7.23
CA SER A 220 2.74 10.03 -7.53
C SER A 220 3.84 9.66 -6.57
N ALA A 221 3.85 8.39 -6.14
CA ALA A 221 4.96 7.82 -5.39
C ALA A 221 6.05 7.30 -6.34
N SER A 222 7.30 7.43 -5.93
CA SER A 222 8.49 6.97 -6.68
C SER A 222 9.05 5.65 -6.16
N THR A 223 8.86 5.35 -4.87
CA THR A 223 9.35 4.14 -4.22
C THR A 223 8.33 3.59 -3.21
N PRO A 224 8.51 2.35 -2.70
CA PRO A 224 7.62 1.81 -1.66
C PRO A 224 7.55 2.67 -0.40
N SER A 225 8.65 3.22 0.09
CA SER A 225 8.63 4.07 1.29
C SER A 225 8.04 5.45 1.01
N ASP A 226 8.30 6.02 -0.17
CA ASP A 226 7.74 7.29 -0.62
C ASP A 226 6.20 7.28 -0.73
N CYS A 227 5.59 6.10 -0.83
CA CYS A 227 4.13 5.96 -0.77
C CYS A 227 3.53 6.56 0.52
N PHE A 228 4.28 6.55 1.63
CA PHE A 228 3.83 7.15 2.88
C PHE A 228 3.73 8.67 2.77
N GLU A 229 4.81 9.32 2.32
CA GLU A 229 4.87 10.77 2.19
C GLU A 229 3.93 11.27 1.09
N ALA A 230 3.91 10.57 -0.06
CA ALA A 230 3.09 10.97 -1.19
C ALA A 230 1.58 10.90 -0.90
N VAL A 231 1.10 9.84 -0.24
CA VAL A 231 -0.33 9.76 0.13
C VAL A 231 -0.68 10.71 1.28
N TYR A 232 0.25 10.95 2.20
CA TYR A 232 0.08 11.94 3.26
C TYR A 232 -0.07 13.35 2.66
N GLU A 233 0.76 13.69 1.67
CA GLU A 233 0.67 14.97 0.95
C GLU A 233 -0.62 15.06 0.12
N ALA A 234 -1.05 13.97 -0.54
CA ALA A 234 -2.33 13.92 -1.22
C ALA A 234 -3.50 14.22 -0.27
N ALA A 235 -3.46 13.66 0.94
CA ALA A 235 -4.46 13.95 1.98
C ALA A 235 -4.40 15.41 2.45
N ARG A 236 -3.19 15.95 2.64
CA ARG A 236 -2.99 17.35 3.05
C ARG A 236 -3.55 18.31 2.01
N ILE A 237 -3.22 18.11 0.73
CA ILE A 237 -3.75 18.91 -0.38
C ILE A 237 -5.28 18.81 -0.42
N SER A 238 -5.80 17.59 -0.35
CA SER A 238 -7.24 17.34 -0.44
C SER A 238 -8.03 18.09 0.63
N VAL A 239 -7.61 17.99 1.89
CA VAL A 239 -8.28 18.63 3.02
C VAL A 239 -8.11 20.15 3.02
N GLN A 240 -6.89 20.65 2.74
CA GLN A 240 -6.61 22.09 2.80
C GLN A 240 -7.24 22.89 1.66
N HIS A 241 -7.42 22.25 0.50
CA HIS A 241 -7.95 22.89 -0.70
C HIS A 241 -9.38 22.45 -1.06
N MET A 242 -10.00 21.60 -0.22
CA MET A 242 -11.37 21.11 -0.44
C MET A 242 -11.57 20.57 -1.86
N THR A 243 -10.70 19.63 -2.26
CA THR A 243 -10.67 19.09 -3.61
C THR A 243 -10.32 17.60 -3.61
N PRO A 244 -10.88 16.78 -4.52
CA PRO A 244 -10.39 15.44 -4.69
C PRO A 244 -8.95 15.44 -5.24
N VAL A 245 -8.14 14.47 -4.81
CA VAL A 245 -6.75 14.28 -5.24
C VAL A 245 -6.55 12.84 -5.68
N ILE A 246 -5.90 12.63 -6.83
CA ILE A 246 -5.49 11.32 -7.28
C ILE A 246 -4.09 11.03 -6.76
N PHE A 247 -3.95 9.96 -5.98
CA PHE A 247 -2.67 9.36 -5.63
C PHE A 247 -2.38 8.22 -6.61
N MET A 248 -1.17 8.20 -7.18
CA MET A 248 -0.74 7.18 -8.13
C MET A 248 0.46 6.40 -7.63
N SER A 249 0.35 5.09 -7.68
CA SER A 249 1.46 4.15 -7.63
C SER A 249 1.21 3.03 -8.64
N ASP A 250 1.92 1.95 -8.60
CA ASP A 250 1.75 0.80 -9.48
C ASP A 250 2.06 -0.53 -8.79
N GLY A 251 1.78 -1.64 -9.46
CA GLY A 251 1.95 -2.97 -8.88
C GLY A 251 3.40 -3.31 -8.49
N TYR A 252 4.42 -2.68 -9.08
CA TYR A 252 5.80 -2.87 -8.68
C TYR A 252 6.09 -2.16 -7.34
N ILE A 253 5.76 -0.87 -7.26
CA ILE A 253 5.92 -0.07 -6.05
C ILE A 253 5.06 -0.62 -4.92
N ALA A 254 3.81 -0.95 -5.19
CA ALA A 254 2.83 -1.45 -4.21
C ALA A 254 3.28 -2.73 -3.49
N ASN A 255 3.87 -3.67 -4.25
CA ASN A 255 4.32 -4.96 -3.75
C ASN A 255 5.84 -5.01 -3.48
N GLY A 256 6.59 -4.04 -3.97
CA GLY A 256 8.00 -3.87 -3.68
C GLY A 256 8.22 -3.56 -2.20
N ALA A 257 9.37 -3.98 -1.68
CA ALA A 257 9.74 -3.73 -0.29
C ALA A 257 11.13 -3.10 -0.21
N GLU A 258 11.27 -2.12 0.68
CA GLU A 258 12.55 -1.48 0.96
C GLU A 258 12.68 -1.12 2.44
N PRO A 259 13.91 -0.83 2.93
CA PRO A 259 14.09 -0.29 4.27
C PRO A 259 13.46 1.10 4.39
N TRP A 260 12.58 1.26 5.35
CA TRP A 260 11.91 2.53 5.65
C TRP A 260 12.28 2.99 7.06
N LYS A 261 12.83 4.20 7.17
CA LYS A 261 13.11 4.85 8.43
C LYS A 261 11.81 5.43 8.97
N PHE A 262 11.45 5.10 10.20
CA PHE A 262 10.23 5.66 10.80
C PHE A 262 10.29 7.18 10.88
N PRO A 263 9.34 7.91 10.28
CA PRO A 263 9.22 9.33 10.51
C PRO A 263 8.77 9.59 11.94
N LYS A 264 9.20 10.69 12.50
CA LYS A 264 8.64 11.15 13.77
C LYS A 264 7.33 11.89 13.50
N SER A 265 6.33 11.65 14.35
CA SER A 265 5.04 12.34 14.21
C SER A 265 5.17 13.88 14.22
N GLU A 266 6.10 14.40 15.01
CA GLU A 266 6.39 15.84 15.10
C GLU A 266 6.93 16.47 13.82
N ASP A 267 7.64 15.67 12.98
CA ASP A 267 8.22 16.12 11.73
C ASP A 267 7.21 16.14 10.57
N LEU A 268 6.03 15.51 10.74
CA LEU A 268 5.00 15.51 9.71
C LEU A 268 4.32 16.88 9.61
N PRO A 269 4.14 17.45 8.40
CA PRO A 269 3.41 18.68 8.18
C PRO A 269 2.02 18.66 8.81
N SER A 270 1.56 19.78 9.35
CA SER A 270 0.19 19.87 9.87
C SER A 270 -0.85 19.79 8.75
N ILE A 271 -1.97 19.14 9.03
CA ILE A 271 -3.15 19.17 8.16
C ILE A 271 -4.22 19.99 8.88
N THR A 272 -4.39 21.22 8.43
CA THR A 272 -5.38 22.14 9.04
C THR A 272 -6.72 21.95 8.37
N VAL A 273 -7.72 21.57 9.16
CA VAL A 273 -9.10 21.47 8.75
C VAL A 273 -9.75 22.86 8.92
N LYS A 274 -10.36 23.37 7.86
CA LYS A 274 -11.02 24.68 7.84
C LYS A 274 -12.52 24.54 7.49
N PHE A 275 -13.15 23.51 7.99
CA PHE A 275 -14.61 23.38 7.78
C PHE A 275 -15.32 24.46 8.58
N LYS A 276 -16.16 25.22 7.92
CA LYS A 276 -16.99 26.21 8.56
C LYS A 276 -18.15 25.51 9.27
N THR A 277 -18.24 25.64 10.58
CA THR A 277 -19.26 24.99 11.41
C THR A 277 -20.34 25.96 11.86
N GLU A 278 -20.08 27.27 11.74
CA GLU A 278 -21.01 28.33 12.10
C GLU A 278 -21.03 29.38 10.99
N LEU A 279 -22.19 29.94 10.69
CA LEU A 279 -22.32 31.06 9.75
C LEU A 279 -21.99 32.36 10.49
N ASP A 280 -21.29 33.28 9.82
CA ASP A 280 -21.11 34.63 10.34
C ASP A 280 -22.47 35.37 10.27
N GLU A 281 -22.68 36.38 11.16
CA GLU A 281 -23.95 37.10 11.26
C GLU A 281 -24.40 37.75 9.95
N ASP A 282 -23.45 38.04 9.06
CA ASP A 282 -23.68 38.69 7.76
C ASP A 282 -23.83 37.68 6.58
N GLU A 283 -23.80 36.37 6.83
CA GLU A 283 -23.95 35.36 5.79
C GLU A 283 -25.39 34.90 5.64
N GLU A 284 -25.95 35.15 4.47
CA GLU A 284 -27.27 34.60 4.11
C GLU A 284 -27.19 33.08 3.97
N GLN A 285 -28.15 32.38 4.53
CA GLN A 285 -28.31 30.95 4.30
C GLN A 285 -28.72 30.72 2.83
N LEU A 286 -27.85 30.09 2.07
CA LEU A 286 -28.12 29.59 0.73
C LEU A 286 -29.05 28.39 0.76
#